data_ae8395b50397d4b98b25a66f0ecf710e
#
_entry.id   ae8395b50397d4b98b25a66f0ecf710e
#
_cell.length_a   1.000
_cell.length_b   1.000
_cell.length_c   1.000
_cell.angle_alpha   90.00
_cell.angle_beta   90.00
_cell.angle_gamma   90.00
#
_symmetry.space_group_name_H-M   'P 1'
#
loop_
_entity.id
_entity.type
_entity.pdbx_description
1 polymer ?
#
loop_
_entity_poly.entity_id
_entity_poly.type
_entity_poly.pdbx_seq_one_letter_code
_entity_poly.pdbx_strand_id
1 'polypeptide(L)'
;MTRDIDWGIPVPGWEDQPTKRLYVWFDAVIGYLSASVEWARRSGDPEAWRAWWNDPQALSYYFMGKDNIVFHSQIWPAELLGYNGQGAKGGAPGDLGVLNLPTEVVSSEFLTMEGKKFSSSHGIVIYVRDFLSRYQADALRYFISAAGPETSDSDFTWAEFVRRTNGELVAGWGNLVNRTASMIAKKFGQIP
;
A
#
# COMPACT_ATOMS: atom_id res chain seq x y z
N MET A 1 10.91 -13.60 16.56
CA MET A 1 9.60 -13.05 16.17
C MET A 1 8.48 -13.46 17.11
N THR A 2 8.75 -13.41 18.41
CA THR A 2 7.78 -13.78 19.46
C THR A 2 7.59 -12.64 20.45
N ARG A 3 6.44 -12.63 21.15
CA ARG A 3 6.15 -11.75 22.27
C ARG A 3 5.63 -12.54 23.46
N ASP A 4 5.83 -12.03 24.67
CA ASP A 4 5.28 -12.57 25.89
C ASP A 4 3.94 -11.89 26.19
N ILE A 5 2.85 -12.56 25.83
CA ILE A 5 1.47 -12.09 26.05
C ILE A 5 0.53 -13.29 26.31
N ASP A 6 -0.60 -13.02 26.91
CA ASP A 6 -1.54 -14.06 27.34
C ASP A 6 -2.36 -14.66 26.21
N TRP A 7 -2.54 -13.91 25.12
CA TRP A 7 -3.36 -14.28 23.98
C TRP A 7 -2.57 -14.20 22.66
N GLY A 8 -3.05 -14.88 21.63
CA GLY A 8 -2.44 -14.89 20.31
C GLY A 8 -2.08 -16.30 19.86
N ILE A 9 -1.41 -16.42 18.72
CA ILE A 9 -1.02 -17.69 18.12
C ILE A 9 0.17 -18.26 18.88
N PRO A 10 0.06 -19.47 19.49
CA PRO A 10 1.19 -20.14 20.12
C PRO A 10 2.31 -20.43 19.11
N VAL A 11 3.55 -20.44 19.60
CA VAL A 11 4.69 -20.85 18.75
C VAL A 11 4.73 -22.36 18.66
N PRO A 12 4.59 -22.96 17.47
CA PRO A 12 4.64 -24.42 17.32
C PRO A 12 5.98 -24.99 17.78
N GLY A 13 5.93 -26.09 18.54
CA GLY A 13 7.11 -26.73 19.08
C GLY A 13 7.69 -26.04 20.35
N TRP A 14 6.97 -25.08 20.95
CA TRP A 14 7.39 -24.33 22.15
C TRP A 14 6.34 -24.46 23.27
N GLU A 15 5.79 -25.66 23.45
CA GLU A 15 4.75 -25.96 24.42
C GLU A 15 5.20 -25.74 25.87
N ASP A 16 6.51 -25.80 26.13
CA ASP A 16 7.17 -25.48 27.39
C ASP A 16 7.23 -23.96 27.70
N GLN A 17 6.89 -23.13 26.74
CA GLN A 17 6.87 -21.65 26.87
C GLN A 17 5.48 -21.06 26.58
N PRO A 18 4.51 -21.30 27.49
CA PRO A 18 3.08 -21.04 27.21
C PRO A 18 2.75 -19.54 27.05
N THR A 19 3.64 -18.64 27.45
CA THR A 19 3.46 -17.20 27.25
C THR A 19 3.99 -16.69 25.91
N LYS A 20 4.77 -17.49 25.18
CA LYS A 20 5.30 -17.08 23.89
C LYS A 20 4.24 -17.15 22.80
N ARG A 21 4.07 -16.04 22.09
CA ARG A 21 3.15 -15.93 20.95
C ARG A 21 3.90 -15.43 19.72
N LEU A 22 3.40 -15.78 18.55
CA LEU A 22 3.89 -15.16 17.32
C LEU A 22 3.63 -13.67 17.34
N TYR A 23 4.62 -12.89 16.88
CA TYR A 23 4.48 -11.45 16.79
C TYR A 23 3.54 -11.10 15.64
N VAL A 24 2.59 -10.20 15.88
CA VAL A 24 1.51 -9.88 14.94
C VAL A 24 2.00 -9.53 13.52
N TRP A 25 3.13 -8.88 13.38
CA TRP A 25 3.67 -8.53 12.06
C TRP A 25 4.26 -9.74 11.30
N PHE A 26 4.58 -10.82 11.99
CA PHE A 26 4.91 -12.08 11.33
C PHE A 26 3.66 -12.70 10.67
N ASP A 27 2.52 -12.62 11.33
CA ASP A 27 1.24 -13.12 10.83
C ASP A 27 0.58 -12.16 9.83
N ALA A 28 0.69 -10.85 10.06
CA ALA A 28 -0.06 -9.83 9.31
C ALA A 28 0.28 -9.78 7.81
N VAL A 29 1.53 -10.09 7.41
CA VAL A 29 1.95 -10.06 6.00
C VAL A 29 1.30 -11.18 5.18
N ILE A 30 0.87 -12.28 5.80
CA ILE A 30 0.11 -13.36 5.16
C ILE A 30 -1.26 -12.83 4.66
N GLY A 31 -1.74 -11.74 5.23
CA GLY A 31 -3.00 -11.09 4.87
C GLY A 31 -3.12 -10.75 3.39
N TYR A 32 -2.05 -10.46 2.69
CA TYR A 32 -2.07 -10.21 1.24
C TYR A 32 -2.54 -11.42 0.45
N LEU A 33 -2.00 -12.59 0.76
CA LEU A 33 -2.41 -13.85 0.15
C LEU A 33 -3.85 -14.20 0.57
N SER A 34 -4.16 -14.09 1.85
CA SER A 34 -5.50 -14.39 2.38
C SER A 34 -6.58 -13.52 1.73
N ALA A 35 -6.31 -12.23 1.52
CA ALA A 35 -7.22 -11.31 0.85
C ALA A 35 -7.43 -11.69 -0.63
N SER A 36 -6.38 -12.12 -1.32
CA SER A 36 -6.47 -12.57 -2.72
C SER A 36 -7.31 -13.85 -2.84
N VAL A 37 -7.12 -14.81 -1.94
CA VAL A 37 -7.92 -16.05 -1.88
C VAL A 37 -9.39 -15.75 -1.56
N GLU A 38 -9.64 -14.86 -0.59
CA GLU A 38 -11.01 -14.46 -0.23
C GLU A 38 -11.71 -13.73 -1.38
N TRP A 39 -11.00 -12.82 -2.07
CA TRP A 39 -11.53 -12.17 -3.27
C TRP A 39 -11.90 -13.19 -4.35
N ALA A 40 -11.03 -14.14 -4.65
CA ALA A 40 -11.29 -15.19 -5.64
C ALA A 40 -12.55 -16.00 -5.32
N ARG A 41 -12.72 -16.39 -4.06
CA ARG A 41 -13.93 -17.09 -3.59
C ARG A 41 -15.20 -16.26 -3.81
N ARG A 42 -15.15 -14.95 -3.52
CA ARG A 42 -16.29 -14.05 -3.70
C ARG A 42 -16.59 -13.70 -5.15
N SER A 43 -15.59 -13.75 -6.02
CA SER A 43 -15.75 -13.44 -7.45
C SER A 43 -16.40 -14.56 -8.26
N GLY A 44 -16.59 -15.74 -7.67
CA GLY A 44 -17.16 -16.91 -8.33
C GLY A 44 -16.15 -17.83 -9.01
N ASP A 45 -14.86 -17.46 -9.00
CA ASP A 45 -13.74 -18.31 -9.43
C ASP A 45 -12.75 -18.49 -8.26
N PRO A 46 -12.88 -19.55 -7.44
CA PRO A 46 -12.04 -19.75 -6.27
C PRO A 46 -10.55 -19.90 -6.54
N GLU A 47 -10.15 -20.16 -7.79
CA GLU A 47 -8.76 -20.33 -8.18
C GLU A 47 -8.15 -19.08 -8.86
N ALA A 48 -8.94 -18.00 -9.09
CA ALA A 48 -8.50 -16.80 -9.80
C ALA A 48 -7.28 -16.12 -9.16
N TRP A 49 -7.07 -16.25 -7.85
CA TRP A 49 -5.92 -15.72 -7.13
C TRP A 49 -4.57 -16.27 -7.63
N ARG A 50 -4.57 -17.49 -8.22
CA ARG A 50 -3.36 -18.15 -8.73
C ARG A 50 -2.71 -17.42 -9.90
N ALA A 51 -3.48 -16.68 -10.68
CA ALA A 51 -2.96 -15.86 -11.78
C ALA A 51 -1.94 -14.80 -11.31
N TRP A 52 -2.00 -14.41 -10.03
CA TRP A 52 -1.07 -13.43 -9.45
C TRP A 52 0.00 -14.07 -8.57
N TRP A 53 -0.32 -15.18 -7.93
CA TRP A 53 0.56 -15.78 -6.92
C TRP A 53 1.37 -16.96 -7.41
N ASN A 54 0.90 -17.66 -8.45
CA ASN A 54 1.59 -18.82 -9.01
C ASN A 54 2.14 -18.59 -10.44
N ASP A 55 1.69 -17.56 -11.15
CA ASP A 55 2.23 -17.22 -12.48
C ASP A 55 3.60 -16.54 -12.30
N PRO A 56 4.71 -17.14 -12.81
CA PRO A 56 6.04 -16.56 -12.66
C PRO A 56 6.24 -15.24 -13.43
N GLN A 57 5.30 -14.88 -14.30
CA GLN A 57 5.32 -13.60 -15.03
C GLN A 57 4.52 -12.50 -14.32
N ALA A 58 3.75 -12.83 -13.30
CA ALA A 58 3.03 -11.85 -12.50
C ALA A 58 4.00 -11.00 -11.67
N LEU A 59 3.82 -9.70 -11.70
CA LEU A 59 4.63 -8.75 -10.95
C LEU A 59 3.85 -8.25 -9.73
N SER A 60 4.49 -8.22 -8.57
CA SER A 60 3.91 -7.73 -7.32
C SER A 60 4.72 -6.58 -6.75
N TYR A 61 4.04 -5.46 -6.48
CA TYR A 61 4.63 -4.24 -5.92
C TYR A 61 4.00 -3.96 -4.56
N TYR A 62 4.83 -3.83 -3.53
CA TYR A 62 4.40 -3.58 -2.16
C TYR A 62 4.71 -2.15 -1.77
N PHE A 63 3.68 -1.31 -1.69
CA PHE A 63 3.80 0.09 -1.29
C PHE A 63 3.56 0.24 0.20
N MET A 64 4.47 0.89 0.92
CA MET A 64 4.39 1.04 2.36
C MET A 64 5.17 2.24 2.90
N GLY A 65 4.92 2.61 4.14
CA GLY A 65 5.83 3.51 4.87
C GLY A 65 7.11 2.79 5.31
N LYS A 66 8.19 3.53 5.44
CA LYS A 66 9.56 3.03 5.76
C LYS A 66 9.64 2.11 6.97
N ASP A 67 8.76 2.28 7.95
CA ASP A 67 8.73 1.43 9.15
C ASP A 67 8.40 -0.04 8.85
N ASN A 68 7.82 -0.33 7.69
CA ASN A 68 7.38 -1.65 7.29
C ASN A 68 8.35 -2.37 6.32
N ILE A 69 9.47 -1.76 5.96
CA ILE A 69 10.43 -2.32 5.00
C ILE A 69 10.88 -3.72 5.42
N VAL A 70 11.26 -3.91 6.70
CA VAL A 70 11.77 -5.20 7.20
C VAL A 70 10.75 -6.32 7.04
N PHE A 71 9.47 -6.04 7.26
CA PHE A 71 8.42 -7.04 7.14
C PHE A 71 8.18 -7.47 5.70
N HIS A 72 8.43 -6.62 4.72
CA HIS A 72 8.17 -6.89 3.32
C HIS A 72 9.41 -7.29 2.52
N SER A 73 10.61 -6.86 2.96
CA SER A 73 11.88 -7.21 2.29
C SER A 73 12.60 -8.41 2.91
N GLN A 74 12.28 -8.77 4.14
CA GLN A 74 12.92 -9.88 4.85
C GLN A 74 11.92 -10.94 5.32
N ILE A 75 10.94 -10.55 6.14
CA ILE A 75 10.03 -11.51 6.78
C ILE A 75 9.14 -12.17 5.75
N TRP A 76 8.41 -11.40 4.95
CA TRP A 76 7.51 -11.93 3.95
C TRP A 76 8.21 -12.79 2.88
N PRO A 77 9.33 -12.39 2.27
CA PRO A 77 10.08 -13.28 1.41
C PRO A 77 10.57 -14.56 2.10
N ALA A 78 10.98 -14.48 3.37
CA ALA A 78 11.41 -15.66 4.11
C ALA A 78 10.26 -16.64 4.38
N GLU A 79 9.06 -16.17 4.66
CA GLU A 79 7.86 -17.00 4.80
C GLU A 79 7.50 -17.69 3.47
N LEU A 80 7.51 -16.95 2.37
CA LEU A 80 7.26 -17.50 1.03
C LEU A 80 8.30 -18.53 0.62
N LEU A 81 9.60 -18.27 0.86
CA LEU A 81 10.67 -19.23 0.60
C LEU A 81 10.52 -20.49 1.47
N GLY A 82 10.19 -20.30 2.74
CA GLY A 82 9.91 -21.43 3.64
C GLY A 82 8.73 -22.29 3.16
N TYR A 83 7.64 -21.62 2.75
CA TYR A 83 6.45 -22.29 2.21
C TYR A 83 6.73 -23.00 0.88
N ASN A 84 7.56 -22.43 0.03
CA ASN A 84 7.99 -23.02 -1.24
C ASN A 84 9.00 -24.19 -1.09
N GLY A 85 9.32 -24.61 0.14
CA GLY A 85 10.31 -25.67 0.40
C GLY A 85 11.75 -25.22 0.23
N GLN A 86 12.04 -23.95 0.09
CA GLN A 86 13.37 -23.37 -0.10
C GLN A 86 14.02 -22.90 1.22
N GLY A 87 13.36 -23.16 2.36
CA GLY A 87 13.93 -22.90 3.68
C GLY A 87 15.09 -23.85 4.03
N ALA A 88 15.74 -23.60 5.16
CA ALA A 88 16.91 -24.37 5.60
C ALA A 88 16.69 -25.90 5.74
N LYS A 89 15.46 -26.35 5.96
CA LYS A 89 15.09 -27.75 6.05
C LYS A 89 14.76 -28.38 4.68
N GLY A 90 14.66 -27.58 3.63
CA GLY A 90 14.17 -28.02 2.33
C GLY A 90 12.70 -28.44 2.38
N GLY A 91 12.26 -29.14 1.34
CA GLY A 91 10.93 -29.72 1.25
C GLY A 91 10.24 -29.49 -0.07
N ALA A 92 8.98 -29.90 -0.16
CA ALA A 92 8.08 -29.55 -1.25
C ALA A 92 7.31 -28.27 -0.91
N PRO A 93 6.82 -27.53 -1.93
CA PRO A 93 5.87 -26.46 -1.71
C PRO A 93 4.62 -26.94 -0.99
N GLY A 94 3.98 -26.08 -0.22
CA GLY A 94 2.68 -26.39 0.40
C GLY A 94 1.54 -26.53 -0.62
N ASP A 95 0.34 -26.81 -0.15
CA ASP A 95 -0.86 -27.12 -0.96
C ASP A 95 -1.28 -26.02 -1.96
N LEU A 96 -0.86 -24.77 -1.72
CA LEU A 96 -1.14 -23.66 -2.63
C LEU A 96 -0.18 -23.61 -3.84
N GLY A 97 0.81 -24.52 -3.90
CA GLY A 97 1.84 -24.53 -4.94
C GLY A 97 2.96 -23.54 -4.66
N VAL A 98 3.81 -23.29 -5.66
CA VAL A 98 4.90 -22.31 -5.57
C VAL A 98 4.33 -20.92 -5.60
N LEU A 99 4.58 -20.12 -4.57
CA LEU A 99 4.13 -18.73 -4.46
C LEU A 99 5.24 -17.79 -4.91
N ASN A 100 4.87 -16.77 -5.68
CA ASN A 100 5.79 -15.74 -6.16
C ASN A 100 6.33 -14.89 -5.00
N LEU A 101 7.60 -14.53 -5.09
CA LEU A 101 8.20 -13.55 -4.20
C LEU A 101 7.80 -12.13 -4.60
N PRO A 102 7.89 -11.14 -3.68
CA PRO A 102 7.76 -9.73 -4.03
C PRO A 102 8.70 -9.34 -5.18
N THR A 103 8.15 -8.68 -6.20
CA THR A 103 8.97 -8.14 -7.30
C THR A 103 9.69 -6.89 -6.83
N GLU A 104 8.97 -5.99 -6.16
CA GLU A 104 9.52 -4.74 -5.67
C GLU A 104 8.83 -4.29 -4.37
N VAL A 105 9.64 -3.76 -3.45
CA VAL A 105 9.17 -3.12 -2.22
C VAL A 105 9.43 -1.63 -2.33
N VAL A 106 8.37 -0.85 -2.46
CA VAL A 106 8.40 0.59 -2.63
C VAL A 106 8.05 1.26 -1.31
N SER A 107 9.05 1.84 -0.65
CA SER A 107 8.82 2.53 0.61
C SER A 107 8.70 4.03 0.42
N SER A 108 7.86 4.67 1.21
CA SER A 108 7.76 6.12 1.34
C SER A 108 8.26 6.58 2.71
N GLU A 109 8.71 7.82 2.75
CA GLU A 109 8.98 8.56 3.98
C GLU A 109 7.65 8.97 4.66
N PHE A 110 7.70 9.79 5.71
CA PHE A 110 6.49 10.20 6.42
C PHE A 110 5.85 11.46 5.83
N LEU A 111 4.52 11.42 5.74
CA LEU A 111 3.71 12.63 5.60
C LEU A 111 3.38 13.13 7.01
N THR A 112 3.65 14.40 7.27
CA THR A 112 3.25 15.10 8.49
C THR A 112 2.08 16.06 8.21
N MET A 113 1.51 16.66 9.23
CA MET A 113 0.43 17.63 9.13
C MET A 113 0.73 18.83 9.99
N GLU A 114 0.91 20.01 9.35
CA GLU A 114 1.26 21.26 10.03
C GLU A 114 2.45 21.07 10.99
N GLY A 115 3.50 20.38 10.51
CA GLY A 115 4.72 20.08 11.24
C GLY A 115 4.59 19.00 12.33
N LYS A 116 3.48 18.29 12.39
CA LYS A 116 3.23 17.26 13.41
C LYS A 116 2.97 15.90 12.77
N LYS A 117 3.38 14.83 13.44
CA LYS A 117 3.06 13.46 13.01
C LYS A 117 1.53 13.24 13.08
N PHE A 118 0.96 12.60 12.06
CA PHE A 118 -0.44 12.15 12.10
C PHE A 118 -0.68 11.24 13.30
N SER A 119 -1.71 11.56 14.07
CA SER A 119 -2.09 10.80 15.27
C SER A 119 -3.57 10.97 15.55
N SER A 120 -4.34 9.90 15.37
CA SER A 120 -5.77 9.90 15.71
C SER A 120 -6.02 10.11 17.21
N SER A 121 -5.16 9.56 18.08
CA SER A 121 -5.27 9.72 19.53
C SER A 121 -5.02 11.14 20.01
N HIS A 122 -4.26 11.95 19.26
CA HIS A 122 -4.00 13.36 19.56
C HIS A 122 -4.86 14.32 18.72
N GLY A 123 -5.80 13.81 17.93
CA GLY A 123 -6.66 14.65 17.07
C GLY A 123 -5.93 15.29 15.87
N ILE A 124 -4.71 14.88 15.57
CA ILE A 124 -3.93 15.37 14.42
C ILE A 124 -4.20 14.42 13.26
N VAL A 125 -5.35 14.61 12.62
CA VAL A 125 -5.81 13.71 11.55
C VAL A 125 -6.72 14.42 10.59
N ILE A 126 -6.62 14.08 9.32
CA ILE A 126 -7.61 14.41 8.29
C ILE A 126 -8.22 13.10 7.83
N TYR A 127 -9.49 12.87 8.17
CA TYR A 127 -10.21 11.72 7.65
C TYR A 127 -10.55 11.96 6.19
N VAL A 128 -10.15 11.03 5.32
CA VAL A 128 -10.39 11.14 3.87
C VAL A 128 -11.86 11.33 3.54
N ARG A 129 -12.77 10.67 4.26
CA ARG A 129 -14.22 10.84 4.09
C ARG A 129 -14.66 12.30 4.33
N ASP A 130 -14.16 12.93 5.39
CA ASP A 130 -14.53 14.31 5.74
C ASP A 130 -13.91 15.28 4.74
N PHE A 131 -12.67 15.02 4.30
CA PHE A 131 -12.02 15.79 3.25
C PHE A 131 -12.84 15.75 1.95
N LEU A 132 -13.22 14.56 1.48
CA LEU A 132 -13.97 14.36 0.24
C LEU A 132 -15.41 14.89 0.31
N SER A 133 -15.96 15.14 1.49
CA SER A 133 -17.24 15.83 1.64
C SER A 133 -17.18 17.32 1.28
N ARG A 134 -15.98 17.91 1.24
CA ARG A 134 -15.72 19.36 1.02
C ARG A 134 -14.89 19.64 -0.22
N TYR A 135 -14.03 18.74 -0.61
CA TYR A 135 -13.06 18.91 -1.70
C TYR A 135 -13.13 17.74 -2.68
N GLN A 136 -12.77 18.00 -3.93
CA GLN A 136 -12.74 16.97 -4.96
C GLN A 136 -11.54 16.02 -4.76
N ALA A 137 -11.75 14.75 -5.10
CA ALA A 137 -10.74 13.70 -4.96
C ALA A 137 -9.47 13.99 -5.77
N ASP A 138 -9.61 14.58 -6.96
CA ASP A 138 -8.48 14.85 -7.85
C ASP A 138 -7.53 15.92 -7.30
N ALA A 139 -8.04 16.89 -6.53
CA ALA A 139 -7.19 17.87 -5.84
C ALA A 139 -6.29 17.19 -4.79
N LEU A 140 -6.84 16.24 -4.03
CA LEU A 140 -6.07 15.46 -3.06
C LEU A 140 -5.07 14.53 -3.74
N ARG A 141 -5.50 13.80 -4.77
CA ARG A 141 -4.62 12.92 -5.55
C ARG A 141 -3.45 13.69 -6.15
N TYR A 142 -3.74 14.84 -6.75
CA TYR A 142 -2.70 15.70 -7.29
C TYR A 142 -1.70 16.14 -6.22
N PHE A 143 -2.21 16.61 -5.06
CA PHE A 143 -1.35 17.02 -3.96
C PHE A 143 -0.42 15.88 -3.51
N ILE A 144 -0.96 14.71 -3.24
CA ILE A 144 -0.18 13.55 -2.78
C ILE A 144 0.84 13.11 -3.84
N SER A 145 0.49 13.17 -5.14
CA SER A 145 1.42 12.82 -6.22
C SER A 145 2.52 13.86 -6.43
N ALA A 146 2.22 15.16 -6.23
CA ALA A 146 3.17 16.24 -6.47
C ALA A 146 4.03 16.62 -5.25
N ALA A 147 3.58 16.26 -4.05
CA ALA A 147 4.24 16.60 -2.78
C ALA A 147 4.29 15.41 -1.81
N GLY A 148 4.15 14.19 -2.32
CA GLY A 148 4.24 12.98 -1.50
C GLY A 148 5.66 12.76 -0.94
N PRO A 149 5.78 12.01 0.15
CA PRO A 149 7.05 11.77 0.83
C PRO A 149 7.83 10.62 0.15
N GLU A 150 8.28 10.79 -1.09
CA GLU A 150 9.00 9.74 -1.83
C GLU A 150 10.41 9.50 -1.30
N THR A 151 11.20 10.56 -1.15
CA THR A 151 12.63 10.49 -0.77
C THR A 151 12.96 11.21 0.52
N SER A 152 12.03 12.02 1.04
CA SER A 152 12.15 12.75 2.30
C SER A 152 10.78 12.95 2.90
N ASP A 153 10.73 13.16 4.22
CA ASP A 153 9.48 13.52 4.89
C ASP A 153 8.89 14.77 4.24
N SER A 154 7.59 14.79 4.04
CA SER A 154 6.86 15.95 3.53
C SER A 154 5.75 16.36 4.49
N ASP A 155 5.31 17.63 4.39
CA ASP A 155 4.31 18.18 5.30
C ASP A 155 3.06 18.60 4.54
N PHE A 156 1.91 18.10 4.97
CA PHE A 156 0.62 18.62 4.52
C PHE A 156 0.30 19.88 5.30
N THR A 157 0.23 21.01 4.58
CA THR A 157 -0.35 22.24 5.10
C THR A 157 -1.51 22.68 4.22
N TRP A 158 -2.54 23.28 4.83
CA TRP A 158 -3.67 23.83 4.06
C TRP A 158 -3.23 24.92 3.08
N ALA A 159 -2.25 25.72 3.47
CA ALA A 159 -1.69 26.77 2.60
C ALA A 159 -1.06 26.17 1.34
N GLU A 160 -0.24 25.11 1.48
CA GLU A 160 0.41 24.46 0.36
C GLU A 160 -0.59 23.69 -0.51
N PHE A 161 -1.59 23.04 0.11
CA PHE A 161 -2.67 22.39 -0.63
C PHE A 161 -3.43 23.38 -1.53
N VAL A 162 -3.81 24.54 -1.00
CA VAL A 162 -4.50 25.58 -1.75
C VAL A 162 -3.59 26.16 -2.85
N ARG A 163 -2.34 26.44 -2.53
CA ARG A 163 -1.36 26.97 -3.48
C ARG A 163 -1.18 26.04 -4.69
N ARG A 164 -0.95 24.75 -4.44
CA ARG A 164 -0.77 23.76 -5.51
C ARG A 164 -2.04 23.54 -6.32
N THR A 165 -3.18 23.36 -5.65
CA THR A 165 -4.46 23.17 -6.33
C THR A 165 -4.77 24.35 -7.25
N ASN A 166 -4.66 25.58 -6.77
CA ASN A 166 -5.00 26.75 -7.58
C ASN A 166 -3.91 27.11 -8.60
N GLY A 167 -2.64 27.05 -8.20
CA GLY A 167 -1.53 27.47 -9.05
C GLY A 167 -1.13 26.43 -10.10
N GLU A 168 -1.10 25.18 -9.73
CA GLU A 168 -0.58 24.11 -10.59
C GLU A 168 -1.72 23.35 -11.31
N LEU A 169 -2.71 22.87 -10.57
CA LEU A 169 -3.81 22.09 -11.16
C LEU A 169 -4.78 22.99 -11.94
N VAL A 170 -5.27 24.07 -11.34
CA VAL A 170 -6.26 24.96 -11.99
C VAL A 170 -5.60 25.92 -12.97
N ALA A 171 -4.67 26.77 -12.51
CA ALA A 171 -4.07 27.82 -13.35
C ALA A 171 -3.05 27.25 -14.35
N GLY A 172 -2.33 26.18 -14.05
CA GLY A 172 -1.43 25.51 -14.98
C GLY A 172 -2.18 24.59 -15.94
N TRP A 173 -2.56 23.41 -15.44
CA TRP A 173 -3.20 22.38 -16.24
C TRP A 173 -4.57 22.81 -16.78
N GLY A 174 -5.44 23.35 -15.95
CA GLY A 174 -6.79 23.78 -16.34
C GLY A 174 -6.76 24.86 -17.44
N ASN A 175 -5.86 25.83 -17.33
CA ASN A 175 -5.68 26.85 -18.39
C ASN A 175 -5.15 26.26 -19.69
N LEU A 176 -4.19 25.32 -19.62
CA LEU A 176 -3.67 24.65 -20.82
C LEU A 176 -4.82 23.96 -21.56
N VAL A 177 -5.60 23.12 -20.86
CA VAL A 177 -6.73 22.41 -21.45
C VAL A 177 -7.77 23.38 -22.00
N ASN A 178 -8.20 24.37 -21.22
CA ASN A 178 -9.22 25.31 -21.63
C ASN A 178 -8.79 26.15 -22.84
N ARG A 179 -7.57 26.65 -22.88
CA ARG A 179 -7.06 27.44 -24.01
C ARG A 179 -6.91 26.59 -25.26
N THR A 180 -6.37 25.39 -25.15
CA THR A 180 -6.20 24.47 -26.28
C THR A 180 -7.57 24.06 -26.84
N ALA A 181 -8.50 23.61 -26.00
CA ALA A 181 -9.84 23.24 -26.44
C ALA A 181 -10.60 24.42 -27.07
N SER A 182 -10.48 25.63 -26.50
CA SER A 182 -11.10 26.84 -27.05
C SER A 182 -10.52 27.22 -28.42
N MET A 183 -9.21 27.09 -28.62
CA MET A 183 -8.58 27.32 -29.92
C MET A 183 -9.03 26.29 -30.97
N ILE A 184 -9.09 25.00 -30.59
CA ILE A 184 -9.58 23.93 -31.48
C ILE A 184 -11.05 24.22 -31.87
N ALA A 185 -11.91 24.46 -30.90
CA ALA A 185 -13.32 24.73 -31.16
C ALA A 185 -13.54 25.94 -32.08
N LYS A 186 -12.76 27.03 -31.90
CA LYS A 186 -12.82 28.21 -32.74
C LYS A 186 -12.32 27.95 -34.20
N LYS A 187 -11.29 27.13 -34.34
CA LYS A 187 -10.65 26.92 -35.65
C LYS A 187 -11.26 25.76 -36.44
N PHE A 188 -11.66 24.71 -35.79
CA PHE A 188 -12.13 23.46 -36.42
C PHE A 188 -13.59 23.13 -36.13
N GLY A 189 -14.23 23.81 -35.17
CA GLY A 189 -15.60 23.55 -34.76
C GLY A 189 -15.77 22.32 -33.86
N GLN A 190 -14.90 21.35 -33.98
CA GLN A 190 -14.87 20.13 -33.16
C GLN A 190 -13.43 19.66 -32.99
N ILE A 191 -13.21 18.78 -32.02
CA ILE A 191 -11.92 18.10 -31.84
C ILE A 191 -11.81 17.05 -32.97
N PRO A 192 -10.74 17.07 -33.78
CA PRO A 192 -10.54 16.14 -34.88
C PRO A 192 -10.32 14.68 -34.39
#